data_bac99aaaee6c02038e5dcb218a1788d3
#
_entry.id   bac99aaaee6c02038e5dcb218a1788d3
#
_cell.length_a   1.000
_cell.length_b   1.000
_cell.length_c   1.000
_cell.angle_alpha   90.00
_cell.angle_beta   90.00
_cell.angle_gamma   90.00
#
_symmetry.space_group_name_H-M   'P 1'
#
loop_
_entity.id
_entity.type
_entity.pdbx_description
1 polymer ?
#
loop_
_entity_poly.entity_id
_entity_poly.type
_entity_poly.pdbx_seq_one_letter_code
_entity_poly.pdbx_strand_id
1 'polypeptide(L)'
;MIQLIDHAIDTAAMLDAARHPEAGAVVLFLGTTRELTGGRQTVALDYEAYREMAERQLADLESAARRRWPVIECMIVHRLGRVPPAEASVAIAVSTPHRGDAFAAGQWLIDSLKRDVAIWKREQWADGTTEWVHPGLGKDKETGRQGDKETR
;
A
#
# COMPACT_ATOMS: atom_id res chain seq x y z
N MET A 1 11.16 7.30 5.61
CA MET A 1 10.26 7.68 6.72
C MET A 1 9.05 6.76 6.74
N ILE A 2 8.68 6.29 7.90
CA ILE A 2 7.56 5.37 8.08
C ILE A 2 6.60 5.96 9.09
N GLN A 3 5.29 5.90 8.81
CA GLN A 3 4.25 6.34 9.72
C GLN A 3 3.04 5.41 9.71
N LEU A 4 2.52 5.11 10.89
CA LEU A 4 1.18 4.58 11.11
C LEU A 4 0.34 5.71 11.70
N ILE A 5 -0.73 6.10 11.00
CA ILE A 5 -1.57 7.25 11.35
C ILE A 5 -3.03 6.84 11.47
N ASP A 6 -3.86 7.64 12.11
CA ASP A 6 -5.29 7.38 12.32
C ASP A 6 -6.21 8.40 11.63
N HIS A 7 -5.65 9.16 10.70
CA HIS A 7 -6.35 10.21 9.96
C HIS A 7 -6.03 10.13 8.47
N ALA A 8 -6.65 10.96 7.64
CA ALA A 8 -6.41 10.99 6.21
C ALA A 8 -4.94 11.27 5.89
N ILE A 9 -4.40 10.56 4.89
CA ILE A 9 -3.02 10.70 4.44
C ILE A 9 -2.87 12.00 3.66
N ASP A 10 -1.91 12.84 4.05
CA ASP A 10 -1.56 14.05 3.31
C ASP A 10 -0.60 13.70 2.16
N THR A 11 -1.19 13.40 1.01
CA THR A 11 -0.43 12.98 -0.18
C THR A 11 0.39 14.10 -0.80
N ALA A 12 -0.06 15.35 -0.67
CA ALA A 12 0.69 16.51 -1.15
C ALA A 12 1.98 16.70 -0.35
N ALA A 13 1.92 16.58 0.97
CA ALA A 13 3.10 16.63 1.82
C ALA A 13 4.08 15.50 1.54
N MET A 14 3.57 14.30 1.23
CA MET A 14 4.42 13.17 0.83
C MET A 14 5.16 13.44 -0.48
N LEU A 15 4.48 13.98 -1.49
CA LEU A 15 5.11 14.35 -2.76
C LEU A 15 6.19 15.40 -2.57
N ASP A 16 5.92 16.43 -1.78
CA ASP A 16 6.91 17.47 -1.50
C ASP A 16 8.14 16.91 -0.78
N ALA A 17 7.94 16.03 0.18
CA ALA A 17 9.04 15.39 0.92
C ALA A 17 9.85 14.43 0.05
N ALA A 18 9.26 13.83 -0.98
CA ALA A 18 9.96 12.94 -1.90
C ALA A 18 10.79 13.67 -2.96
N ARG A 19 10.57 14.96 -3.16
CA ARG A 19 11.32 15.75 -4.12
C ARG A 19 12.77 15.92 -3.68
N HIS A 20 13.68 15.84 -4.63
CA HIS A 20 15.11 16.03 -4.38
C HIS A 20 15.79 16.47 -5.67
N PRO A 21 16.79 17.37 -5.61
CA PRO A 21 17.51 17.84 -6.81
C PRO A 21 18.15 16.73 -7.64
N GLU A 22 18.54 15.63 -7.02
CA GLU A 22 19.15 14.47 -7.69
C GLU A 22 18.13 13.46 -8.22
N ALA A 23 16.84 13.63 -7.91
CA ALA A 23 15.79 12.74 -8.35
C ALA A 23 15.26 13.15 -9.72
N GLY A 24 15.37 12.23 -10.68
CA GLY A 24 14.72 12.36 -11.99
C GLY A 24 13.32 11.76 -12.04
N ALA A 25 12.92 11.01 -11.02
CA ALA A 25 11.62 10.38 -10.93
C ALA A 25 11.10 10.36 -9.50
N VAL A 26 9.81 10.65 -9.35
CA VAL A 26 9.06 10.47 -8.12
C VAL A 26 7.82 9.64 -8.45
N VAL A 27 7.65 8.53 -7.76
CA VAL A 27 6.46 7.67 -7.88
C VAL A 27 5.69 7.72 -6.56
N LEU A 28 4.41 8.03 -6.64
CA LEU A 28 3.47 7.93 -5.53
C LEU A 28 2.46 6.84 -5.84
N PHE A 29 2.42 5.83 -5.00
CA PHE A 29 1.38 4.81 -5.00
C PHE A 29 0.37 5.10 -3.88
N LEU A 30 -0.91 5.02 -4.22
CA LEU A 30 -2.02 5.07 -3.26
C LEU A 30 -2.82 3.78 -3.35
N GLY A 31 -2.92 3.04 -2.24
CA GLY A 31 -3.90 1.98 -2.09
C GLY A 31 -5.20 2.56 -1.56
N THR A 32 -6.25 2.54 -2.37
CA THR A 32 -7.54 3.14 -2.03
C THR A 32 -8.60 2.08 -1.75
N THR A 33 -9.63 2.44 -0.98
CA THR A 33 -10.76 1.57 -0.70
C THR A 33 -11.70 1.53 -1.89
N ARG A 34 -11.97 0.33 -2.42
CA ARG A 34 -12.93 0.14 -3.51
C ARG A 34 -14.37 0.05 -2.97
N GLU A 35 -15.30 0.61 -3.70
CA GLU A 35 -16.73 0.53 -3.39
C GLU A 35 -17.29 -0.88 -3.64
N LEU A 36 -16.75 -1.60 -4.63
CA LEU A 36 -17.16 -2.96 -4.98
C LEU A 36 -16.00 -3.94 -4.83
N THR A 37 -16.25 -5.05 -4.16
CA THR A 37 -15.32 -6.15 -4.00
C THR A 37 -16.02 -7.48 -4.24
N GLY A 38 -15.67 -8.18 -5.34
CA GLY A 38 -16.30 -9.44 -5.71
C GLY A 38 -17.82 -9.34 -5.92
N GLY A 39 -18.30 -8.20 -6.45
CA GLY A 39 -19.73 -7.94 -6.67
C GLY A 39 -20.49 -7.49 -5.41
N ARG A 40 -19.83 -7.40 -4.26
CA ARG A 40 -20.42 -6.90 -3.01
C ARG A 40 -20.01 -5.45 -2.77
N GLN A 41 -20.95 -4.66 -2.27
CA GLN A 41 -20.70 -3.27 -1.91
C GLN A 41 -20.00 -3.16 -0.57
N THR A 42 -18.86 -2.48 -0.56
CA THR A 42 -18.07 -2.13 0.63
C THR A 42 -18.46 -0.75 1.12
N VAL A 43 -18.82 -0.64 2.39
CA VAL A 43 -19.12 0.64 3.04
C VAL A 43 -17.86 1.31 3.56
N ALA A 44 -16.96 0.53 4.14
CA ALA A 44 -15.66 0.98 4.62
C ALA A 44 -14.74 -0.20 4.88
N LEU A 45 -13.45 0.09 5.02
CA LEU A 45 -12.46 -0.81 5.59
C LEU A 45 -12.01 -0.26 6.94
N ASP A 46 -11.85 -1.14 7.92
CA ASP A 46 -11.19 -0.82 9.18
C ASP A 46 -9.86 -1.54 9.26
N TYR A 47 -8.80 -0.78 9.48
CA TYR A 47 -7.44 -1.33 9.58
C TYR A 47 -6.98 -1.37 11.03
N GLU A 48 -6.41 -2.51 11.41
CA GLU A 48 -5.70 -2.70 12.67
C GLU A 48 -4.29 -3.22 12.41
N ALA A 49 -3.37 -2.85 13.28
CA ALA A 49 -1.98 -3.27 13.19
C ALA A 49 -1.48 -3.77 14.54
N TYR A 50 -0.60 -4.74 14.50
CA TYR A 50 0.31 -5.00 15.58
C TYR A 50 1.42 -3.93 15.51
N ARG A 51 1.15 -2.77 16.12
CA ARG A 51 1.83 -1.50 15.83
C ARG A 51 3.35 -1.61 15.88
N GLU A 52 3.91 -2.10 16.97
CA GLU A 52 5.34 -2.22 17.14
C GLU A 52 6.00 -3.13 16.10
N MET A 53 5.37 -4.27 15.82
CA MET A 53 5.84 -5.20 14.79
C MET A 53 5.68 -4.60 13.39
N ALA A 54 4.57 -3.97 13.09
CA ALA A 54 4.32 -3.35 11.80
C ALA A 54 5.30 -2.23 11.50
N GLU A 55 5.58 -1.36 12.46
CA GLU A 55 6.59 -0.30 12.33
C GLU A 55 7.97 -0.85 12.03
N ARG A 56 8.37 -1.91 12.72
CA ARG A 56 9.65 -2.59 12.51
C ARG A 56 9.73 -3.24 11.13
N GLN A 57 8.66 -3.91 10.71
CA GLN A 57 8.58 -4.55 9.39
C GLN A 57 8.59 -3.51 8.25
N LEU A 58 7.92 -2.39 8.41
CA LEU A 58 7.96 -1.29 7.45
C LEU A 58 9.37 -0.67 7.35
N ALA A 59 10.04 -0.49 8.49
CA ALA A 59 11.43 -0.01 8.52
C ALA A 59 12.39 -0.96 7.79
N ASP A 60 12.21 -2.27 7.97
CA ASP A 60 12.98 -3.29 7.28
C ASP A 60 12.75 -3.26 5.77
N LEU A 61 11.53 -3.03 5.34
CA LEU A 61 11.20 -2.88 3.91
C LEU A 61 11.86 -1.65 3.30
N GLU A 62 11.80 -0.51 3.97
CA GLU A 62 12.49 0.70 3.51
C GLU A 62 13.99 0.46 3.36
N SER A 63 14.62 -0.12 4.38
CA SER A 63 16.05 -0.45 4.35
C SER A 63 16.39 -1.42 3.22
N ALA A 64 15.55 -2.43 2.98
CA ALA A 64 15.74 -3.38 1.90
C ALA A 64 15.60 -2.74 0.52
N ALA A 65 14.65 -1.83 0.34
CA ALA A 65 14.49 -1.08 -0.91
C ALA A 65 15.73 -0.21 -1.21
N ARG A 66 16.26 0.45 -0.20
CA ARG A 66 17.49 1.26 -0.32
C ARG A 66 18.73 0.43 -0.68
N ARG A 67 18.78 -0.83 -0.30
CA ARG A 67 19.86 -1.75 -0.71
C ARG A 67 19.72 -2.26 -2.13
N ARG A 68 18.49 -2.34 -2.65
CA ARG A 68 18.19 -2.93 -3.97
C ARG A 68 18.18 -1.92 -5.10
N TRP A 69 17.83 -0.67 -4.82
CA TRP A 69 17.70 0.41 -5.79
C TRP A 69 18.34 1.69 -5.28
N PRO A 70 18.74 2.60 -6.16
CA PRO A 70 19.29 3.90 -5.77
C PRO A 70 18.20 4.85 -5.27
N VAL A 71 17.53 4.48 -4.20
CA VAL A 71 16.46 5.27 -3.58
C VAL A 71 17.06 6.50 -2.93
N ILE A 72 16.52 7.67 -3.28
CA ILE A 72 16.90 8.96 -2.69
C ILE A 72 16.01 9.25 -1.49
N GLU A 73 14.69 9.31 -1.71
CA GLU A 73 13.71 9.45 -0.63
C GLU A 73 12.70 8.30 -0.70
N CYS A 74 12.29 7.82 0.46
CA CYS A 74 11.25 6.81 0.58
C CYS A 74 10.37 7.11 1.77
N MET A 75 9.06 7.17 1.53
CA MET A 75 8.06 7.35 2.57
C MET A 75 6.99 6.29 2.44
N ILE A 76 6.66 5.66 3.57
CA ILE A 76 5.60 4.67 3.66
C ILE A 76 4.67 5.12 4.80
N VAL A 77 3.42 5.39 4.45
CA VAL A 77 2.39 5.80 5.41
C VAL A 77 1.22 4.84 5.31
N HIS A 78 0.81 4.26 6.42
CA HIS A 78 -0.40 3.45 6.50
C HIS A 78 -1.39 4.05 7.49
N ARG A 79 -2.64 4.21 7.05
CA ARG A 79 -3.75 4.67 7.87
C ARG A 79 -4.37 3.48 8.60
N LEU A 80 -4.56 3.62 9.90
CA LEU A 80 -5.29 2.70 10.75
C LEU A 80 -6.69 3.25 11.03
N GLY A 81 -7.61 2.38 11.44
CA GLY A 81 -9.00 2.72 11.67
C GLY A 81 -9.81 2.73 10.38
N ARG A 82 -10.91 3.46 10.40
CA ARG A 82 -11.88 3.49 9.30
C ARG A 82 -11.37 4.25 8.09
N VAL A 83 -11.43 3.60 6.93
CA VAL A 83 -11.10 4.18 5.63
C VAL A 83 -12.32 4.05 4.69
N PRO A 84 -13.00 5.16 4.39
CA PRO A 84 -14.13 5.16 3.46
C PRO A 84 -13.72 4.85 2.01
N PRO A 85 -14.70 4.52 1.13
CA PRO A 85 -14.43 4.36 -0.29
C PRO A 85 -13.73 5.57 -0.91
N ALA A 86 -12.84 5.32 -1.86
CA ALA A 86 -12.01 6.28 -2.58
C ALA A 86 -10.90 6.94 -1.75
N GLU A 87 -10.87 6.78 -0.43
CA GLU A 87 -9.78 7.28 0.39
C GLU A 87 -8.62 6.28 0.47
N ALA A 88 -7.42 6.81 0.64
CA ALA A 88 -6.22 6.01 0.71
C ALA A 88 -6.02 5.39 2.10
N SER A 89 -5.77 4.09 2.14
CA SER A 89 -5.35 3.36 3.33
C SER A 89 -3.84 3.29 3.46
N VAL A 90 -3.12 3.30 2.34
CA VAL A 90 -1.67 3.24 2.28
C VAL A 90 -1.17 4.17 1.18
N ALA A 91 -0.04 4.81 1.45
CA ALA A 91 0.67 5.61 0.47
C ALA A 91 2.17 5.31 0.54
N ILE A 92 2.79 5.16 -0.62
CA ILE A 92 4.22 4.94 -0.77
C ILE A 92 4.76 5.95 -1.78
N ALA A 93 5.70 6.77 -1.34
CA ALA A 93 6.40 7.71 -2.23
C ALA A 93 7.88 7.31 -2.30
N VAL A 94 8.38 7.17 -3.52
CA VAL A 94 9.78 6.81 -3.79
C VAL A 94 10.34 7.76 -4.83
N SER A 95 11.52 8.29 -4.58
CA SER A 95 12.29 9.03 -5.58
C SER A 95 13.62 8.35 -5.87
N THR A 96 13.99 8.36 -7.14
CA THR A 96 15.23 7.77 -7.67
C THR A 96 15.78 8.64 -8.80
N PRO A 97 17.06 8.46 -9.20
CA PRO A 97 17.60 9.18 -10.36
C PRO A 97 16.84 8.90 -11.66
N HIS A 98 16.39 7.67 -11.88
CA HIS A 98 15.70 7.24 -13.10
C HIS A 98 14.40 6.50 -12.80
N ARG A 99 13.38 6.68 -13.66
CA ARG A 99 12.01 6.19 -13.46
C ARG A 99 11.88 4.68 -13.31
N GLY A 100 12.71 3.90 -13.98
CA GLY A 100 12.65 2.43 -13.90
C GLY A 100 12.80 1.92 -12.48
N ASP A 101 13.76 2.45 -11.75
CA ASP A 101 14.00 2.08 -10.35
C ASP A 101 12.89 2.57 -9.43
N ALA A 102 12.32 3.75 -9.70
CA ALA A 102 11.20 4.28 -8.90
C ALA A 102 9.97 3.39 -9.01
N PHE A 103 9.58 2.98 -10.22
CA PHE A 103 8.48 2.05 -10.42
C PHE A 103 8.76 0.68 -9.80
N ALA A 104 9.96 0.14 -10.02
CA ALA A 104 10.34 -1.17 -9.48
C ALA A 104 10.33 -1.19 -7.95
N ALA A 105 10.91 -0.19 -7.32
CA ALA A 105 10.95 -0.06 -5.87
C ALA A 105 9.54 0.14 -5.29
N GLY A 106 8.74 1.01 -5.89
CA GLY A 106 7.36 1.25 -5.45
C GLY A 106 6.50 0.01 -5.51
N GLN A 107 6.55 -0.75 -6.60
CA GLN A 107 5.82 -2.00 -6.73
C GLN A 107 6.28 -3.05 -5.73
N TRP A 108 7.59 -3.23 -5.59
CA TRP A 108 8.14 -4.19 -4.64
C TRP A 108 7.74 -3.85 -3.19
N LEU A 109 7.75 -2.58 -2.84
CA LEU A 109 7.37 -2.12 -1.49
C LEU A 109 5.91 -2.45 -1.19
N ILE A 110 4.98 -2.14 -2.08
CA ILE A 110 3.56 -2.43 -1.82
C ILE A 110 3.28 -3.93 -1.81
N ASP A 111 3.88 -4.69 -2.70
CA ASP A 111 3.71 -6.15 -2.75
C ASP A 111 4.23 -6.80 -1.46
N SER A 112 5.41 -6.39 -1.01
CA SER A 112 6.02 -6.89 0.22
C SER A 112 5.23 -6.47 1.47
N LEU A 113 4.75 -5.22 1.51
CA LEU A 113 3.93 -4.73 2.61
C LEU A 113 2.66 -5.57 2.78
N LYS A 114 1.94 -5.79 1.69
CA LYS A 114 0.69 -6.57 1.71
C LYS A 114 0.91 -8.03 2.12
N ARG A 115 2.05 -8.61 1.76
CA ARG A 115 2.38 -9.99 2.08
C ARG A 115 2.86 -10.18 3.51
N ASP A 116 3.72 -9.28 4.01
CA ASP A 116 4.59 -9.55 5.17
C ASP A 116 4.28 -8.70 6.40
N VAL A 117 3.67 -7.52 6.25
CA VAL A 117 3.48 -6.59 7.37
C VAL A 117 2.24 -6.94 8.19
N ALA A 118 2.37 -6.86 9.52
CA ALA A 118 1.32 -7.21 10.48
C ALA A 118 0.22 -6.14 10.55
N ILE A 119 -0.52 -5.99 9.47
CA ILE A 119 -1.69 -5.11 9.31
C ILE A 119 -2.84 -5.94 8.77
N TRP A 120 -4.00 -5.84 9.42
CA TRP A 120 -5.23 -6.52 9.03
C TRP A 120 -6.31 -5.53 8.68
N LYS A 121 -7.22 -5.91 7.79
CA LYS A 121 -8.41 -5.15 7.46
C LYS A 121 -9.67 -5.91 7.81
N ARG A 122 -10.65 -5.20 8.36
CA ARG A 122 -12.02 -5.66 8.48
C ARG A 122 -12.86 -4.98 7.42
N GLU A 123 -13.46 -5.75 6.55
CA GLU A 123 -14.35 -5.23 5.54
C GLU A 123 -15.77 -5.09 6.11
N GLN A 124 -16.33 -3.90 5.95
CA GLN A 124 -17.72 -3.62 6.31
C GLN A 124 -18.56 -3.63 5.04
N TRP A 125 -19.42 -4.60 4.93
CA TRP A 125 -20.31 -4.77 3.80
C TRP A 125 -21.60 -3.96 3.95
N ALA A 126 -22.24 -3.59 2.83
CA ALA A 126 -23.49 -2.82 2.84
C ALA A 126 -24.67 -3.57 3.48
N ASP A 127 -24.61 -4.90 3.58
CA ASP A 127 -25.59 -5.73 4.26
C ASP A 127 -25.45 -5.74 5.80
N GLY A 128 -24.48 -5.00 6.34
CA GLY A 128 -24.20 -4.90 7.77
C GLY A 128 -23.26 -5.99 8.30
N THR A 129 -22.84 -6.94 7.49
CA THR A 129 -21.86 -7.97 7.88
C THR A 129 -20.43 -7.45 7.79
N THR A 130 -19.52 -8.08 8.51
CA THR A 130 -18.10 -7.73 8.55
C THR A 130 -17.24 -8.98 8.40
N GLU A 131 -16.02 -8.80 7.84
CA GLU A 131 -15.07 -9.89 7.65
C GLU A 131 -13.64 -9.37 7.87
N TRP A 132 -12.86 -10.08 8.71
CA TRP A 132 -11.43 -9.80 8.88
C TRP A 132 -10.59 -10.49 7.83
N VAL A 133 -9.70 -9.75 7.19
CA VAL A 133 -8.80 -10.27 6.15
C VAL A 133 -7.39 -9.71 6.37
N HIS A 134 -6.38 -10.59 6.31
CA HIS A 134 -5.00 -10.14 6.14
C HIS A 134 -4.77 -9.80 4.67
N PRO A 135 -4.23 -8.62 4.31
CA PRO A 135 -4.05 -8.21 2.92
C PRO A 135 -3.27 -9.21 2.06
N GLY A 136 -2.27 -9.89 2.64
CA GLY A 136 -1.46 -10.91 1.95
C GLY A 136 -2.17 -12.25 1.72
N LEU A 137 -3.27 -12.49 2.42
CA LEU A 137 -4.06 -13.73 2.34
C LEU A 137 -5.43 -13.51 1.70
N GLY A 138 -5.78 -12.27 1.36
CA GLY A 138 -7.08 -11.91 0.81
C GLY A 138 -7.25 -12.30 -0.65
N LYS A 139 -8.50 -12.23 -1.11
CA LYS A 139 -8.97 -12.60 -2.45
C LYS A 139 -8.34 -11.79 -3.60
N ASP A 140 -7.46 -10.85 -3.32
CA ASP A 140 -6.71 -10.10 -4.34
C ASP A 140 -5.79 -10.99 -5.20
N LYS A 141 -5.58 -12.25 -4.79
CA LYS A 141 -4.86 -13.25 -5.60
C LYS A 141 -5.70 -13.95 -6.66
N GLU A 142 -7.02 -13.87 -6.60
CA GLU A 142 -7.90 -14.59 -7.55
C GLU A 142 -8.18 -13.84 -8.85
N THR A 143 -7.94 -12.53 -8.92
CA THR A 143 -8.19 -11.75 -10.14
C THR A 143 -7.01 -11.68 -11.11
N GLY A 144 -5.88 -12.29 -10.78
CA GLY A 144 -4.68 -12.29 -11.60
C GLY A 144 -4.46 -13.52 -12.49
N ARG A 145 -5.41 -14.47 -12.55
CA ARG A 145 -5.27 -15.70 -13.33
C ARG A 145 -6.51 -16.04 -14.15
N GLN A 146 -6.90 -15.13 -15.02
CA GLN A 146 -7.71 -15.46 -16.19
C GLN A 146 -7.18 -14.74 -17.41
N GLY A 147 -6.18 -15.29 -17.99
CA GLY A 147 -5.65 -14.93 -19.28
C GLY A 147 -4.55 -15.90 -19.61
N ASP A 148 -4.81 -16.70 -20.63
CA ASP A 148 -3.98 -17.62 -21.38
C ASP A 148 -4.26 -19.08 -21.14
N LYS A 149 -5.39 -19.51 -21.67
CA LYS A 149 -5.47 -20.78 -22.38
C LYS A 149 -5.71 -20.45 -23.85
N GLU A 150 -4.64 -20.23 -24.56
CA GLU A 150 -4.65 -20.42 -26.00
C GLU A 150 -4.96 -21.88 -26.26
N THR A 151 -6.09 -22.11 -26.86
CA THR A 151 -6.41 -23.30 -27.59
C THR A 151 -5.69 -23.25 -28.94
N ARG A 152 -4.87 -24.22 -29.16
CA ARG A 152 -4.49 -24.62 -30.52
C ARG A 152 -5.70 -25.18 -31.27
#